data_a1f87a99dcd88a095d87d422ecf7586e
#
_entry.id   a1f87a99dcd88a095d87d422ecf7586e
#
_cell.length_a   1.000
_cell.length_b   1.000
_cell.length_c   1.000
_cell.angle_alpha   90.00
_cell.angle_beta   90.00
_cell.angle_gamma   90.00
#
_symmetry.space_group_name_H-M   'P 1'
#
loop_
_entity.id
_entity.type
_entity.pdbx_description
1 polymer ?
#
loop_
_entity_poly.entity_id
_entity_poly.type
_entity_poly.pdbx_seq_one_letter_code
_entity_poly.pdbx_strand_id
1 'polypeptide(L)'
;MFKKLIITLFTVFIWFHSVSQDTIRVMVSNLLYYGQHTGFCNEHNNHPDDKDSYLRIILQHDLPDLFVVNEMSRNSYYHQRIIDSVFARISDRVYARALSEYISNSNIMNMMYYNTSRLVLHSQHIIASIVRDINLYTLYYKSPDLLNGDTAFINCIAVHLKAGSTVSDEQTRRNQINDVTAWLKINSKSGNFLIMGDFNFYTVDELAMQALLFNPDFDFRFYDPVDQLGNWHENPFFASYHTQSTHRNSGCHVGGGLDDRFDFILASIDVLEGNNMVQYVEDSYRTMGQDGLHFNKALTDPPENATVPPDVLMALYNNSDHLPVLLSLAIDQTPVESGIPEIADAGFIFNNPVKDELKIRFRNPNINTPYILNIYSLHGKLLISENGVANGQPLSIKVNHLPAGYYLAELYMHPYRKSMKIIKY
;
A
#
# COMPACT_ATOMS: atom_id res chain seq x y z
N MET A 1 60.04 6.57 -48.74
CA MET A 1 59.38 7.67 -48.00
C MET A 1 58.00 7.22 -47.62
N PHE A 2 57.87 6.54 -46.44
CA PHE A 2 56.57 6.01 -45.94
C PHE A 2 55.97 7.00 -44.97
N LYS A 3 54.79 7.59 -45.30
CA LYS A 3 53.99 8.44 -44.41
C LYS A 3 53.24 7.51 -43.47
N LYS A 4 53.55 7.57 -42.15
CA LYS A 4 52.78 6.93 -41.07
C LYS A 4 51.49 7.74 -40.90
N LEU A 5 50.32 7.11 -41.14
CA LEU A 5 49.01 7.62 -40.78
C LEU A 5 48.73 7.28 -39.33
N ILE A 6 48.67 8.28 -38.44
CA ILE A 6 48.26 8.12 -37.07
C ILE A 6 46.74 8.29 -37.03
N ILE A 7 46.01 7.20 -36.81
CA ILE A 7 44.58 7.20 -36.54
C ILE A 7 44.39 7.38 -35.04
N THR A 8 43.92 8.57 -34.62
CA THR A 8 43.54 8.84 -33.24
C THR A 8 42.14 8.32 -33.02
N LEU A 9 41.99 7.25 -32.26
CA LEU A 9 40.72 6.68 -31.86
C LEU A 9 40.15 7.54 -30.72
N PHE A 10 39.09 8.32 -30.99
CA PHE A 10 38.33 9.02 -29.97
C PHE A 10 37.36 8.03 -29.35
N THR A 11 37.64 7.54 -28.16
CA THR A 11 36.71 6.78 -27.32
C THR A 11 35.76 7.76 -26.65
N VAL A 12 34.52 7.82 -27.15
CA VAL A 12 33.42 8.54 -26.48
C VAL A 12 32.96 7.67 -25.33
N PHE A 13 33.29 8.05 -24.10
CA PHE A 13 32.70 7.47 -22.90
C PHE A 13 31.28 8.02 -22.76
N ILE A 14 30.28 7.22 -23.15
CA ILE A 14 28.89 7.50 -22.82
C ILE A 14 28.69 7.07 -21.36
N TRP A 15 28.60 8.03 -20.47
CA TRP A 15 28.18 7.82 -19.11
C TRP A 15 26.69 7.52 -19.11
N PHE A 16 26.32 6.26 -19.02
CA PHE A 16 24.96 5.89 -18.66
C PHE A 16 24.78 6.25 -17.18
N HIS A 17 24.05 7.30 -16.88
CA HIS A 17 23.51 7.50 -15.55
C HIS A 17 22.44 6.41 -15.39
N SER A 18 22.80 5.32 -14.73
CA SER A 18 21.81 4.39 -14.18
C SER A 18 21.12 5.14 -13.05
N VAL A 19 19.97 5.76 -13.33
CA VAL A 19 19.05 6.19 -12.28
C VAL A 19 18.63 4.89 -11.60
N SER A 20 19.02 4.73 -10.35
CA SER A 20 18.57 3.60 -9.54
C SER A 20 17.06 3.78 -9.37
N GLN A 21 16.29 2.98 -10.08
CA GLN A 21 14.84 2.94 -9.95
C GLN A 21 14.52 2.48 -8.54
N ASP A 22 13.74 3.27 -7.80
CA ASP A 22 13.35 2.91 -6.43
C ASP A 22 12.23 1.87 -6.45
N THR A 23 12.15 1.06 -5.40
CA THR A 23 11.22 -0.08 -5.34
C THR A 23 10.34 0.00 -4.10
N ILE A 24 9.03 -0.01 -4.28
CA ILE A 24 8.00 -0.12 -3.24
C ILE A 24 7.61 -1.58 -3.08
N ARG A 25 7.68 -2.09 -1.86
CA ARG A 25 7.22 -3.43 -1.52
C ARG A 25 5.78 -3.39 -1.04
N VAL A 26 4.92 -4.18 -1.68
CA VAL A 26 3.49 -4.31 -1.37
C VAL A 26 3.23 -5.68 -0.77
N MET A 27 2.45 -5.74 0.29
CA MET A 27 2.02 -6.99 0.95
C MET A 27 0.53 -6.93 1.26
N VAL A 28 -0.15 -8.05 1.10
CA VAL A 28 -1.51 -8.27 1.59
C VAL A 28 -1.56 -9.50 2.48
N SER A 29 -2.35 -9.46 3.56
CA SER A 29 -2.52 -10.59 4.48
C SER A 29 -3.90 -10.59 5.11
N ASN A 30 -4.57 -11.74 5.13
CA ASN A 30 -5.71 -11.97 6.00
C ASN A 30 -5.18 -12.25 7.42
N LEU A 31 -5.65 -11.50 8.43
CA LEU A 31 -5.15 -11.57 9.80
C LEU A 31 -6.00 -12.43 10.73
N LEU A 32 -6.89 -13.24 10.20
CA LEU A 32 -7.74 -14.16 10.98
C LEU A 32 -8.31 -13.48 12.24
N TYR A 33 -9.32 -12.62 12.06
CA TYR A 33 -10.05 -11.94 13.13
C TYR A 33 -9.16 -11.18 14.14
N TYR A 34 -8.15 -10.46 13.68
CA TYR A 34 -7.26 -9.69 14.58
C TYR A 34 -8.06 -8.67 15.41
N GLY A 35 -8.05 -8.87 16.75
CA GLY A 35 -8.79 -8.05 17.69
C GLY A 35 -10.31 -8.25 17.68
N GLN A 36 -10.82 -9.28 17.00
CA GLN A 36 -12.23 -9.63 16.94
C GLN A 36 -12.48 -11.04 17.46
N HIS A 37 -13.38 -11.18 18.42
CA HIS A 37 -13.81 -12.49 18.92
C HIS A 37 -14.97 -13.02 18.08
N THR A 38 -14.97 -14.33 17.90
CA THR A 38 -16.03 -15.11 17.23
C THR A 38 -16.42 -16.30 18.10
N GLY A 39 -17.32 -17.17 17.62
CA GLY A 39 -17.62 -18.43 18.30
C GLY A 39 -16.44 -19.41 18.34
N PHE A 40 -15.44 -19.24 17.48
CA PHE A 40 -14.28 -20.12 17.34
C PHE A 40 -12.96 -19.44 17.75
N CYS A 41 -12.83 -18.13 17.48
CA CYS A 41 -11.65 -17.33 17.79
C CYS A 41 -11.90 -16.48 19.04
N ASN A 42 -11.04 -16.64 20.06
CA ASN A 42 -11.17 -15.96 21.34
C ASN A 42 -9.79 -15.64 21.95
N GLU A 43 -9.77 -15.10 23.17
CA GLU A 43 -8.53 -14.73 23.86
C GLU A 43 -7.54 -15.88 24.11
N HIS A 44 -8.00 -17.14 24.09
CA HIS A 44 -7.12 -18.28 24.38
C HIS A 44 -6.42 -18.82 23.12
N ASN A 45 -6.98 -18.60 21.93
CA ASN A 45 -6.47 -19.16 20.69
C ASN A 45 -6.23 -18.13 19.58
N ASN A 46 -6.51 -16.85 19.82
CA ASN A 46 -6.30 -15.74 18.87
C ASN A 46 -6.00 -14.42 19.60
N HIS A 47 -5.12 -14.48 20.61
CA HIS A 47 -4.82 -13.33 21.45
C HIS A 47 -4.02 -12.27 20.67
N PRO A 48 -4.38 -10.97 20.74
CA PRO A 48 -3.66 -9.92 20.02
C PRO A 48 -2.17 -9.78 20.35
N ASP A 49 -1.74 -10.08 21.60
CA ASP A 49 -0.31 -10.03 21.98
C ASP A 49 0.52 -11.09 21.23
N ASP A 50 -0.04 -12.29 21.09
CA ASP A 50 0.60 -13.37 20.34
C ASP A 50 0.67 -13.02 18.87
N LYS A 51 -0.43 -12.52 18.32
CA LYS A 51 -0.48 -12.07 16.90
C LYS A 51 0.48 -10.91 16.63
N ASP A 52 0.63 -9.95 17.54
CA ASP A 52 1.64 -8.89 17.43
C ASP A 52 3.05 -9.49 17.36
N SER A 53 3.30 -10.54 18.14
CA SER A 53 4.61 -11.22 18.18
C SER A 53 4.89 -11.93 16.85
N TYR A 54 3.90 -12.64 16.30
CA TYR A 54 4.00 -13.28 15.00
C TYR A 54 4.14 -12.26 13.87
N LEU A 55 3.34 -11.19 13.88
CA LEU A 55 3.43 -10.13 12.87
C LEU A 55 4.79 -9.43 12.90
N ARG A 56 5.41 -9.21 14.09
CA ARG A 56 6.77 -8.67 14.16
C ARG A 56 7.78 -9.54 13.42
N ILE A 57 7.73 -10.86 13.63
CA ILE A 57 8.64 -11.80 12.98
C ILE A 57 8.42 -11.79 11.47
N ILE A 58 7.16 -11.88 11.02
CA ILE A 58 6.78 -11.89 9.60
C ILE A 58 7.22 -10.60 8.91
N LEU A 59 6.84 -9.45 9.48
CA LEU A 59 7.13 -8.14 8.87
C LEU A 59 8.60 -7.73 9.00
N GLN A 60 9.33 -8.23 9.99
CA GLN A 60 10.78 -8.02 10.09
C GLN A 60 11.54 -8.81 9.03
N HIS A 61 11.05 -10.00 8.67
CA HIS A 61 11.62 -10.80 7.58
C HIS A 61 11.44 -10.12 6.22
N ASP A 62 10.26 -9.54 5.98
CA ASP A 62 9.92 -8.89 4.71
C ASP A 62 9.08 -7.63 4.94
N LEU A 63 9.78 -6.52 5.19
CA LEU A 63 9.16 -5.27 5.61
C LEU A 63 8.54 -4.54 4.41
N PRO A 64 7.18 -4.47 4.30
CA PRO A 64 6.51 -3.81 3.20
C PRO A 64 6.53 -2.29 3.36
N ASP A 65 6.49 -1.55 2.25
CA ASP A 65 6.20 -0.12 2.25
C ASP A 65 4.70 0.16 2.24
N LEU A 66 3.92 -0.79 1.72
CA LEU A 66 2.46 -0.77 1.70
C LEU A 66 1.94 -2.13 2.16
N PHE A 67 1.13 -2.14 3.23
CA PHE A 67 0.58 -3.34 3.84
C PHE A 67 -0.93 -3.23 3.95
N VAL A 68 -1.65 -4.05 3.20
CA VAL A 68 -3.09 -4.19 3.27
C VAL A 68 -3.44 -5.43 4.09
N VAL A 69 -4.41 -5.29 4.98
CA VAL A 69 -4.87 -6.41 5.80
C VAL A 69 -6.38 -6.60 5.72
N ASN A 70 -6.79 -7.85 5.76
CA ASN A 70 -8.18 -8.27 5.89
C ASN A 70 -8.43 -8.81 7.30
N GLU A 71 -9.68 -8.99 7.66
CA GLU A 71 -10.13 -9.52 8.97
C GLU A 71 -9.64 -8.75 10.20
N MET A 72 -9.51 -7.45 10.05
CA MET A 72 -9.23 -6.55 11.15
C MET A 72 -10.53 -6.22 11.91
N SER A 73 -10.50 -6.19 13.26
CA SER A 73 -11.59 -5.67 14.07
C SER A 73 -11.96 -4.24 13.67
N ARG A 74 -13.24 -3.85 13.81
CA ARG A 74 -13.69 -2.46 13.59
C ARG A 74 -13.22 -1.49 14.67
N ASN A 75 -12.70 -1.98 15.80
CA ASN A 75 -12.21 -1.14 16.88
C ASN A 75 -10.86 -0.51 16.50
N SER A 76 -10.85 0.81 16.36
CA SER A 76 -9.67 1.59 15.95
C SER A 76 -8.46 1.45 16.91
N TYR A 77 -8.67 0.98 18.13
CA TYR A 77 -7.60 0.62 19.07
C TYR A 77 -6.68 -0.44 18.44
N TYR A 78 -7.22 -1.48 17.83
CA TYR A 78 -6.41 -2.54 17.21
C TYR A 78 -5.71 -2.07 15.93
N HIS A 79 -6.29 -1.09 15.22
CA HIS A 79 -5.62 -0.49 14.07
C HIS A 79 -4.36 0.28 14.48
N GLN A 80 -4.47 1.09 15.56
CA GLN A 80 -3.32 1.81 16.10
C GLN A 80 -2.31 0.88 16.74
N ARG A 81 -2.77 -0.20 17.37
CA ARG A 81 -1.93 -1.21 18.02
C ARG A 81 -0.91 -1.84 17.07
N ILE A 82 -1.24 -2.09 15.80
CA ILE A 82 -0.26 -2.57 14.79
C ILE A 82 0.86 -1.54 14.56
N ILE A 83 0.54 -0.24 14.55
CA ILE A 83 1.59 0.80 14.49
C ILE A 83 2.49 0.73 15.72
N ASP A 84 1.89 0.76 16.93
CA ASP A 84 2.62 0.95 18.20
C ASP A 84 3.34 -0.31 18.66
N SER A 85 2.73 -1.48 18.44
CA SER A 85 3.21 -2.76 18.98
C SER A 85 3.92 -3.63 17.95
N VAL A 86 3.74 -3.38 16.65
CA VAL A 86 4.40 -4.14 15.59
C VAL A 86 5.41 -3.26 14.85
N PHE A 87 4.99 -2.31 14.03
CA PHE A 87 5.91 -1.52 13.19
C PHE A 87 6.95 -0.75 14.00
N ALA A 88 6.54 -0.06 15.07
CA ALA A 88 7.46 0.71 15.93
C ALA A 88 8.49 -0.16 16.68
N ARG A 89 8.34 -1.49 16.66
CA ARG A 89 9.23 -2.44 17.33
C ARG A 89 10.22 -3.14 16.41
N ILE A 90 10.00 -3.06 15.10
CA ILE A 90 10.79 -3.81 14.10
C ILE A 90 11.60 -2.91 13.17
N SER A 91 11.34 -1.62 13.13
CA SER A 91 11.97 -0.71 12.17
C SER A 91 11.95 0.73 12.68
N ASP A 92 12.98 1.49 12.30
CA ASP A 92 13.02 2.96 12.47
C ASP A 92 12.18 3.69 11.42
N ARG A 93 11.60 2.97 10.46
CA ARG A 93 10.67 3.55 9.48
C ARG A 93 9.38 3.97 10.18
N VAL A 94 8.88 5.15 9.83
CA VAL A 94 7.63 5.66 10.36
C VAL A 94 6.47 5.17 9.50
N TYR A 95 5.55 4.44 10.12
CA TYR A 95 4.33 3.98 9.47
C TYR A 95 3.13 4.80 9.91
N ALA A 96 2.21 5.01 8.98
CA ALA A 96 0.87 5.49 9.26
C ALA A 96 -0.16 4.47 8.76
N ARG A 97 -1.39 4.66 9.15
CA ARG A 97 -2.54 3.85 8.72
C ARG A 97 -3.60 4.72 8.06
N ALA A 98 -4.45 4.09 7.27
CA ALA A 98 -5.66 4.71 6.75
C ALA A 98 -6.66 5.05 7.88
N LEU A 99 -7.68 5.83 7.58
CA LEU A 99 -8.75 6.12 8.54
C LEU A 99 -9.62 4.87 8.75
N SER A 100 -10.12 4.72 9.97
CA SER A 100 -11.00 3.62 10.37
C SER A 100 -12.44 3.92 9.94
N GLU A 101 -12.74 3.80 8.65
CA GLU A 101 -14.04 4.06 8.07
C GLU A 101 -14.71 2.75 7.64
N TYR A 102 -16.00 2.62 7.95
CA TYR A 102 -16.82 1.47 7.56
C TYR A 102 -18.30 1.88 7.49
N ILE A 103 -19.04 1.26 6.59
CA ILE A 103 -20.50 1.41 6.44
C ILE A 103 -21.24 0.08 6.45
N SER A 104 -20.55 -1.05 6.17
CA SER A 104 -21.14 -2.39 6.26
C SER A 104 -21.50 -2.76 7.71
N ASN A 105 -22.32 -3.79 7.86
CA ASN A 105 -22.63 -4.37 9.18
C ASN A 105 -21.64 -5.48 9.60
N SER A 106 -20.58 -5.73 8.84
CA SER A 106 -19.56 -6.71 9.17
C SER A 106 -18.84 -6.33 10.47
N ASN A 107 -18.46 -7.30 11.28
CA ASN A 107 -17.64 -7.09 12.48
C ASN A 107 -16.14 -6.94 12.19
N ILE A 108 -15.74 -7.24 10.95
CA ILE A 108 -14.38 -7.14 10.46
C ILE A 108 -14.32 -6.22 9.25
N MET A 109 -13.14 -5.63 9.04
CA MET A 109 -12.89 -4.68 7.96
C MET A 109 -11.49 -4.85 7.37
N ASN A 110 -11.23 -4.16 6.27
CA ASN A 110 -9.91 -4.00 5.69
C ASN A 110 -9.20 -2.80 6.32
N MET A 111 -7.87 -2.84 6.39
CA MET A 111 -7.05 -1.71 6.82
C MET A 111 -5.78 -1.65 5.98
N MET A 112 -5.27 -0.44 5.78
CA MET A 112 -4.00 -0.21 5.10
C MET A 112 -3.01 0.52 6.00
N TYR A 113 -1.75 0.07 5.96
CA TYR A 113 -0.59 0.68 6.59
C TYR A 113 0.44 1.04 5.52
N TYR A 114 1.15 2.13 5.72
CA TYR A 114 2.13 2.58 4.73
C TYR A 114 3.32 3.30 5.36
N ASN A 115 4.48 3.16 4.74
CA ASN A 115 5.73 3.81 5.13
C ASN A 115 5.67 5.31 4.74
N THR A 116 5.56 6.18 5.74
CA THR A 116 5.39 7.63 5.52
C THR A 116 6.64 8.33 5.01
N SER A 117 7.81 7.68 5.07
CA SER A 117 9.02 8.24 4.46
C SER A 117 9.00 8.16 2.93
N ARG A 118 8.20 7.25 2.36
CA ARG A 118 8.13 6.97 0.92
C ARG A 118 6.78 7.26 0.29
N LEU A 119 5.69 7.13 1.05
CA LEU A 119 4.32 7.22 0.56
C LEU A 119 3.51 8.27 1.33
N VAL A 120 2.55 8.85 0.66
CA VAL A 120 1.54 9.74 1.25
C VAL A 120 0.16 9.24 0.87
N LEU A 121 -0.71 9.03 1.83
CA LEU A 121 -2.12 8.76 1.56
C LEU A 121 -2.79 10.05 1.07
N HIS A 122 -3.21 10.03 -0.19
CA HIS A 122 -3.89 11.16 -0.84
C HIS A 122 -5.38 11.17 -0.56
N SER A 123 -6.05 10.02 -0.71
CA SER A 123 -7.47 9.87 -0.45
C SER A 123 -7.85 8.44 -0.12
N GLN A 124 -9.02 8.25 0.51
CA GLN A 124 -9.62 6.94 0.70
C GLN A 124 -11.13 7.03 0.47
N HIS A 125 -11.71 5.93 -0.01
CA HIS A 125 -13.15 5.80 -0.28
C HIS A 125 -13.61 4.38 0.00
N ILE A 126 -14.83 4.23 0.49
CA ILE A 126 -15.55 2.96 0.45
C ILE A 126 -16.28 2.93 -0.90
N ILE A 127 -15.90 2.01 -1.78
CA ILE A 127 -16.35 1.96 -3.18
C ILE A 127 -17.41 0.89 -3.44
N ALA A 128 -17.56 -0.06 -2.53
CA ALA A 128 -18.64 -1.04 -2.49
C ALA A 128 -18.86 -1.50 -1.04
N SER A 129 -20.05 -1.99 -0.71
CA SER A 129 -20.40 -2.39 0.67
C SER A 129 -21.44 -3.51 0.70
N ILE A 130 -21.20 -4.59 -0.05
CA ILE A 130 -21.99 -5.83 0.03
C ILE A 130 -21.26 -6.80 0.93
N VAL A 131 -21.87 -7.27 2.03
CA VAL A 131 -21.31 -8.13 3.09
C VAL A 131 -20.22 -7.41 3.88
N ARG A 132 -19.14 -6.96 3.22
CA ARG A 132 -18.01 -6.20 3.77
C ARG A 132 -17.74 -4.99 2.89
N ASP A 133 -17.08 -4.00 3.47
CA ASP A 133 -16.65 -2.83 2.70
C ASP A 133 -15.46 -3.18 1.81
N ILE A 134 -15.46 -2.62 0.61
CA ILE A 134 -14.33 -2.61 -0.31
C ILE A 134 -13.78 -1.19 -0.34
N ASN A 135 -12.51 -1.05 -0.01
CA ASN A 135 -11.87 0.24 0.19
C ASN A 135 -10.92 0.56 -0.95
N LEU A 136 -10.97 1.77 -1.48
CA LEU A 136 -9.95 2.32 -2.37
C LEU A 136 -9.09 3.29 -1.58
N TYR A 137 -7.79 3.05 -1.58
CA TYR A 137 -6.76 3.91 -1.02
C TYR A 137 -5.89 4.42 -2.16
N THR A 138 -5.86 5.74 -2.33
CA THR A 138 -4.97 6.37 -3.31
C THR A 138 -3.78 6.96 -2.58
N LEU A 139 -2.60 6.49 -2.91
CA LEU A 139 -1.33 7.01 -2.39
C LEU A 139 -0.53 7.62 -3.54
N TYR A 140 0.45 8.43 -3.18
CA TYR A 140 1.49 8.81 -4.12
C TYR A 140 2.88 8.63 -3.51
N TYR A 141 3.84 8.36 -4.39
CA TYR A 141 5.24 8.25 -4.00
C TYR A 141 5.82 9.64 -3.71
N LYS A 142 6.56 9.77 -2.60
CA LYS A 142 7.30 10.97 -2.28
C LYS A 142 8.51 11.09 -3.20
N SER A 143 8.56 12.15 -3.98
CA SER A 143 9.68 12.44 -4.87
C SER A 143 9.90 13.95 -4.96
N PRO A 144 11.14 14.41 -5.15
CA PRO A 144 11.41 15.77 -5.57
C PRO A 144 10.71 16.16 -6.89
N ASP A 145 10.42 15.19 -7.75
CA ASP A 145 9.78 15.40 -9.06
C ASP A 145 8.33 15.90 -8.95
N LEU A 146 7.71 15.76 -7.77
CA LEU A 146 6.41 16.38 -7.47
C LEU A 146 6.39 17.90 -7.71
N LEU A 147 7.56 18.55 -7.62
CA LEU A 147 7.71 19.99 -7.93
C LEU A 147 7.51 20.30 -9.41
N ASN A 148 7.75 19.33 -10.28
CA ASN A 148 7.58 19.44 -11.73
C ASN A 148 6.16 19.06 -12.18
N GLY A 149 5.30 18.62 -11.24
CA GLY A 149 3.95 18.14 -11.52
C GLY A 149 3.87 16.64 -11.79
N ASP A 150 4.99 15.93 -11.74
CA ASP A 150 5.06 14.48 -11.98
C ASP A 150 4.72 13.76 -10.67
N THR A 151 3.66 12.96 -10.69
CA THR A 151 3.16 12.27 -9.49
C THR A 151 2.85 10.81 -9.80
N ALA A 152 3.66 9.90 -9.24
CA ALA A 152 3.42 8.46 -9.31
C ALA A 152 2.33 8.08 -8.29
N PHE A 153 1.08 7.99 -8.74
CA PHE A 153 -0.03 7.51 -7.94
C PHE A 153 -0.07 5.98 -7.93
N ILE A 154 -0.46 5.42 -6.77
CA ILE A 154 -0.72 3.99 -6.57
C ILE A 154 -2.12 3.89 -5.97
N ASN A 155 -3.03 3.23 -6.66
CA ASN A 155 -4.42 3.03 -6.26
C ASN A 155 -4.60 1.59 -5.78
N CYS A 156 -4.85 1.39 -4.48
CA CYS A 156 -5.00 0.08 -3.87
C CYS A 156 -6.46 -0.17 -3.51
N ILE A 157 -7.08 -1.15 -4.15
CA ILE A 157 -8.42 -1.61 -3.84
C ILE A 157 -8.29 -2.82 -2.91
N ALA A 158 -8.65 -2.65 -1.64
CA ALA A 158 -8.63 -3.72 -0.64
C ALA A 158 -9.96 -4.45 -0.64
N VAL A 159 -9.93 -5.75 -0.90
CA VAL A 159 -11.11 -6.62 -0.95
C VAL A 159 -11.04 -7.71 0.10
N HIS A 160 -12.19 -8.08 0.65
CA HIS A 160 -12.45 -9.35 1.31
C HIS A 160 -13.85 -9.78 0.87
N LEU A 161 -13.90 -10.58 -0.19
CA LEU A 161 -15.15 -10.95 -0.84
C LEU A 161 -15.91 -12.00 -0.03
N LYS A 162 -17.12 -12.32 -0.45
CA LYS A 162 -17.99 -13.30 0.21
C LYS A 162 -17.34 -14.68 0.21
N ALA A 163 -17.11 -15.25 1.38
CA ALA A 163 -16.65 -16.62 1.56
C ALA A 163 -17.74 -17.65 1.21
N GLY A 164 -17.34 -18.86 0.82
CA GLY A 164 -18.20 -19.99 0.52
C GLY A 164 -18.29 -20.30 -0.97
N SER A 165 -18.67 -21.55 -1.27
CA SER A 165 -18.63 -22.16 -2.62
C SER A 165 -20.01 -22.40 -3.22
N THR A 166 -21.08 -21.86 -2.64
CA THR A 166 -22.42 -21.98 -3.23
C THR A 166 -22.60 -21.00 -4.40
N VAL A 167 -23.48 -21.31 -5.32
CA VAL A 167 -23.85 -20.41 -6.42
C VAL A 167 -24.29 -19.03 -5.93
N SER A 168 -24.95 -18.96 -4.76
CA SER A 168 -25.34 -17.69 -4.13
C SER A 168 -24.12 -16.89 -3.65
N ASP A 169 -23.08 -17.56 -3.15
CA ASP A 169 -21.84 -16.93 -2.71
C ASP A 169 -21.07 -16.35 -3.90
N GLU A 170 -20.94 -17.13 -4.99
CA GLU A 170 -20.34 -16.68 -6.26
C GLU A 170 -21.10 -15.48 -6.84
N GLN A 171 -22.43 -15.51 -6.84
CA GLN A 171 -23.23 -14.38 -7.30
C GLN A 171 -23.04 -13.15 -6.42
N THR A 172 -22.86 -13.34 -5.12
CA THR A 172 -22.54 -12.24 -4.19
C THR A 172 -21.19 -11.61 -4.50
N ARG A 173 -20.14 -12.44 -4.73
CA ARG A 173 -18.82 -11.97 -5.19
C ARG A 173 -18.93 -11.21 -6.51
N ARG A 174 -19.73 -11.72 -7.45
CA ARG A 174 -19.99 -11.03 -8.73
C ARG A 174 -20.59 -9.64 -8.52
N ASN A 175 -21.57 -9.52 -7.63
CA ASN A 175 -22.20 -8.23 -7.33
C ASN A 175 -21.21 -7.26 -6.67
N GLN A 176 -20.36 -7.75 -5.76
CA GLN A 176 -19.30 -6.95 -5.14
C GLN A 176 -18.34 -6.37 -6.19
N ILE A 177 -17.87 -7.18 -7.13
CA ILE A 177 -16.98 -6.72 -8.21
C ILE A 177 -17.69 -5.80 -9.22
N ASN A 178 -18.97 -6.04 -9.50
CA ASN A 178 -19.78 -5.14 -10.33
C ASN A 178 -19.86 -3.73 -9.73
N ASP A 179 -20.07 -3.63 -8.41
CA ASP A 179 -20.14 -2.33 -7.72
C ASP A 179 -18.77 -1.63 -7.77
N VAL A 180 -17.66 -2.36 -7.58
CA VAL A 180 -16.31 -1.83 -7.74
C VAL A 180 -16.11 -1.26 -9.14
N THR A 181 -16.41 -2.03 -10.18
CA THR A 181 -16.20 -1.60 -11.58
C THR A 181 -17.14 -0.46 -11.96
N ALA A 182 -18.37 -0.44 -11.46
CA ALA A 182 -19.31 0.66 -11.67
C ALA A 182 -18.81 1.96 -11.02
N TRP A 183 -18.28 1.87 -9.79
CA TRP A 183 -17.69 3.02 -9.10
C TRP A 183 -16.47 3.58 -9.86
N LEU A 184 -15.55 2.70 -10.30
CA LEU A 184 -14.37 3.09 -11.04
C LEU A 184 -14.72 3.81 -12.34
N LYS A 185 -15.69 3.31 -13.11
CA LYS A 185 -16.17 3.94 -14.36
C LYS A 185 -16.69 5.36 -14.17
N ILE A 186 -17.28 5.64 -13.02
CA ILE A 186 -17.88 6.96 -12.74
C ILE A 186 -16.84 7.94 -12.19
N ASN A 187 -15.91 7.45 -11.34
CA ASN A 187 -15.10 8.31 -10.49
C ASN A 187 -13.60 8.29 -10.83
N SER A 188 -13.15 7.31 -11.60
CA SER A 188 -11.73 7.11 -11.92
C SER A 188 -11.48 7.17 -13.42
N LYS A 189 -10.23 7.45 -13.76
CA LYS A 189 -9.66 7.25 -15.08
C LYS A 189 -8.73 6.05 -15.03
N SER A 190 -8.15 5.65 -16.17
CA SER A 190 -7.01 4.74 -16.20
C SER A 190 -5.93 5.17 -15.23
N GLY A 191 -5.11 4.25 -14.74
CA GLY A 191 -4.02 4.53 -13.83
C GLY A 191 -3.45 3.28 -13.18
N ASN A 192 -2.52 3.47 -12.27
CA ASN A 192 -1.86 2.38 -11.55
C ASN A 192 -2.79 1.83 -10.48
N PHE A 193 -3.54 0.78 -10.79
CA PHE A 193 -4.43 0.10 -9.87
C PHE A 193 -3.88 -1.27 -9.48
N LEU A 194 -3.94 -1.56 -8.18
CA LEU A 194 -3.85 -2.90 -7.62
C LEU A 194 -5.20 -3.22 -6.95
N ILE A 195 -5.74 -4.41 -7.19
CA ILE A 195 -6.84 -4.95 -6.40
C ILE A 195 -6.31 -6.16 -5.65
N MET A 196 -6.43 -6.14 -4.32
CA MET A 196 -5.72 -7.08 -3.47
C MET A 196 -6.51 -7.46 -2.22
N GLY A 197 -6.31 -8.67 -1.73
CA GLY A 197 -6.97 -9.19 -0.54
C GLY A 197 -7.37 -10.64 -0.69
N ASP A 198 -8.31 -11.04 0.15
CA ASP A 198 -8.96 -12.33 0.13
C ASP A 198 -10.19 -12.27 -0.79
N PHE A 199 -10.04 -12.88 -1.97
CA PHE A 199 -11.10 -12.92 -2.98
C PHE A 199 -12.07 -14.07 -2.79
N ASN A 200 -11.67 -15.11 -2.05
CA ASN A 200 -12.45 -16.35 -1.89
C ASN A 200 -12.84 -17.02 -3.22
N PHE A 201 -12.00 -16.87 -4.27
CA PHE A 201 -12.22 -17.51 -5.57
C PHE A 201 -11.69 -18.94 -5.56
N TYR A 202 -12.51 -19.88 -6.05
CA TYR A 202 -12.11 -21.28 -6.22
C TYR A 202 -11.55 -21.55 -7.63
N THR A 203 -12.04 -20.80 -8.63
CA THR A 203 -11.65 -20.99 -10.02
C THR A 203 -11.70 -19.68 -10.81
N VAL A 204 -10.92 -19.61 -11.88
CA VAL A 204 -10.95 -18.50 -12.84
C VAL A 204 -12.32 -18.33 -13.51
N ASP A 205 -13.12 -19.39 -13.58
CA ASP A 205 -14.43 -19.37 -14.26
C ASP A 205 -15.52 -18.65 -13.45
N GLU A 206 -15.25 -18.31 -12.19
CA GLU A 206 -16.19 -17.51 -11.41
C GLU A 206 -16.50 -16.17 -12.09
N LEU A 207 -17.78 -15.83 -12.14
CA LEU A 207 -18.25 -14.61 -12.81
C LEU A 207 -17.60 -13.33 -12.28
N ALA A 208 -17.20 -13.32 -11.03
CA ALA A 208 -16.50 -12.19 -10.41
C ALA A 208 -15.07 -12.04 -10.97
N MET A 209 -14.32 -13.16 -11.09
CA MET A 209 -12.97 -13.15 -11.68
C MET A 209 -13.04 -12.80 -13.18
N GLN A 210 -13.99 -13.38 -13.90
CA GLN A 210 -14.24 -13.05 -15.30
C GLN A 210 -14.54 -11.55 -15.50
N ALA A 211 -15.24 -10.91 -14.55
CA ALA A 211 -15.53 -9.48 -14.61
C ALA A 211 -14.29 -8.60 -14.41
N LEU A 212 -13.29 -9.07 -13.66
CA LEU A 212 -12.02 -8.39 -13.50
C LEU A 212 -11.14 -8.55 -14.75
N LEU A 213 -10.99 -9.79 -15.23
CA LEU A 213 -10.10 -10.13 -16.34
C LEU A 213 -10.61 -9.59 -17.69
N PHE A 214 -11.91 -9.68 -17.93
CA PHE A 214 -12.54 -9.40 -19.24
C PHE A 214 -13.53 -8.25 -19.18
N ASN A 215 -13.28 -7.25 -18.32
CA ASN A 215 -14.09 -6.04 -18.33
C ASN A 215 -14.16 -5.47 -19.75
N PRO A 216 -15.35 -5.08 -20.27
CA PRO A 216 -15.48 -4.45 -21.58
C PRO A 216 -14.63 -3.19 -21.73
N ASP A 217 -14.44 -2.47 -20.65
CA ASP A 217 -13.57 -1.31 -20.57
C ASP A 217 -12.16 -1.77 -20.18
N PHE A 218 -11.22 -1.61 -21.10
CA PHE A 218 -9.84 -2.07 -20.93
C PHE A 218 -9.12 -1.37 -19.79
N ASP A 219 -9.46 -0.12 -19.49
CA ASP A 219 -8.86 0.67 -18.42
C ASP A 219 -9.16 0.13 -17.02
N PHE A 220 -10.18 -0.73 -16.90
CA PHE A 220 -10.60 -1.36 -15.64
C PHE A 220 -10.46 -2.88 -15.64
N ARG A 221 -9.59 -3.40 -16.50
CA ARG A 221 -9.17 -4.80 -16.43
C ARG A 221 -8.05 -4.97 -15.41
N PHE A 222 -8.12 -6.11 -14.73
CA PHE A 222 -7.07 -6.53 -13.81
C PHE A 222 -6.50 -7.86 -14.28
N TYR A 223 -5.20 -8.01 -14.13
CA TYR A 223 -4.45 -9.17 -14.60
C TYR A 223 -3.71 -9.80 -13.44
N ASP A 224 -3.51 -11.12 -13.51
CA ASP A 224 -2.64 -11.84 -12.57
C ASP A 224 -1.17 -11.65 -12.98
N PRO A 225 -0.33 -11.00 -12.15
CA PRO A 225 1.06 -10.73 -12.52
C PRO A 225 1.90 -11.97 -12.80
N VAL A 226 1.46 -13.15 -12.34
CA VAL A 226 2.16 -14.44 -12.55
C VAL A 226 1.49 -15.33 -13.58
N ASP A 227 0.40 -14.87 -14.19
CA ASP A 227 -0.36 -15.60 -15.23
C ASP A 227 -0.70 -17.06 -14.82
N GLN A 228 -1.09 -17.25 -13.55
CA GLN A 228 -1.45 -18.57 -13.01
C GLN A 228 -2.96 -18.69 -12.85
N LEU A 229 -3.65 -18.54 -13.99
CA LEU A 229 -5.11 -18.63 -14.07
C LEU A 229 -5.58 -20.07 -14.23
N GLY A 230 -6.61 -20.49 -13.48
CA GLY A 230 -7.15 -21.82 -13.58
C GLY A 230 -8.13 -22.19 -12.48
N ASN A 231 -8.35 -23.49 -12.32
CA ASN A 231 -9.05 -24.04 -11.17
C ASN A 231 -8.04 -24.34 -10.07
N TRP A 232 -8.00 -23.45 -9.06
CA TRP A 232 -6.99 -23.52 -7.98
C TRP A 232 -7.39 -24.50 -6.88
N HIS A 233 -8.69 -24.62 -6.60
CA HIS A 233 -9.22 -25.43 -5.53
C HIS A 233 -8.84 -26.91 -5.70
N GLU A 234 -8.26 -27.49 -4.66
CA GLU A 234 -7.81 -28.88 -4.61
C GLU A 234 -6.95 -29.29 -5.82
N ASN A 235 -6.17 -28.38 -6.38
CA ASN A 235 -5.38 -28.64 -7.57
C ASN A 235 -3.87 -28.47 -7.33
N PRO A 236 -3.11 -29.59 -7.31
CA PRO A 236 -1.66 -29.56 -7.02
C PRO A 236 -0.83 -28.80 -8.05
N PHE A 237 -1.34 -28.54 -9.26
CA PHE A 237 -0.64 -27.72 -10.25
C PHE A 237 -0.43 -26.28 -9.77
N PHE A 238 -1.29 -25.80 -8.90
CA PHE A 238 -1.22 -24.45 -8.33
C PHE A 238 -0.65 -24.43 -6.91
N ALA A 239 -0.08 -25.53 -6.42
CA ALA A 239 0.40 -25.66 -5.05
C ALA A 239 1.35 -24.53 -4.62
N SER A 240 2.20 -24.02 -5.53
CA SER A 240 3.11 -22.90 -5.26
C SER A 240 2.41 -21.54 -5.07
N TYR A 241 1.11 -21.47 -5.34
CA TYR A 241 0.31 -20.24 -5.26
C TYR A 241 -0.83 -20.36 -4.23
N HIS A 242 -1.05 -21.53 -3.62
CA HIS A 242 -2.05 -21.68 -2.58
C HIS A 242 -1.71 -20.82 -1.37
N THR A 243 -2.72 -20.16 -0.82
CA THR A 243 -2.60 -19.27 0.32
C THR A 243 -3.35 -19.77 1.56
N GLN A 244 -4.34 -20.66 1.42
CA GLN A 244 -5.14 -21.26 2.50
C GLN A 244 -5.25 -22.78 2.29
N SER A 245 -5.36 -23.62 3.37
CA SER A 245 -5.16 -23.25 4.75
C SER A 245 -3.78 -23.68 5.23
N THR A 246 -3.15 -22.89 6.08
CA THR A 246 -1.90 -23.27 6.77
C THR A 246 -2.07 -24.45 7.73
N HIS A 247 -3.33 -24.87 8.02
CA HIS A 247 -3.67 -25.87 9.01
C HIS A 247 -4.49 -27.02 8.41
N ARG A 248 -4.30 -28.26 8.94
CA ARG A 248 -5.14 -29.41 8.59
C ARG A 248 -6.45 -29.46 9.36
N ASN A 249 -6.41 -29.14 10.62
CA ASN A 249 -7.55 -29.27 11.54
C ASN A 249 -8.18 -27.88 11.73
N SER A 250 -9.51 -27.84 11.74
CA SER A 250 -10.25 -26.61 12.02
C SER A 250 -10.23 -26.26 13.50
N GLY A 251 -10.28 -24.97 13.80
CA GLY A 251 -10.33 -24.41 15.14
C GLY A 251 -10.80 -22.96 15.06
N CYS A 252 -10.00 -21.99 15.51
CA CYS A 252 -10.14 -20.60 15.14
C CYS A 252 -9.89 -20.46 13.61
N HIS A 253 -8.85 -21.10 13.12
CA HIS A 253 -8.50 -21.22 11.71
C HIS A 253 -9.34 -22.29 10.98
N VAL A 254 -9.49 -22.14 9.69
CA VAL A 254 -10.05 -23.15 8.80
C VAL A 254 -9.02 -24.28 8.66
N GLY A 255 -9.47 -25.53 8.59
CA GLY A 255 -8.63 -26.68 8.28
C GLY A 255 -8.67 -27.02 6.78
N GLY A 256 -8.04 -28.14 6.38
CA GLY A 256 -7.99 -28.66 5.01
C GLY A 256 -6.56 -28.85 4.52
N GLY A 257 -5.68 -27.97 4.89
CA GLY A 257 -4.33 -27.86 4.36
C GLY A 257 -4.27 -26.83 3.23
N LEU A 258 -3.08 -26.62 2.67
CA LEU A 258 -2.85 -25.66 1.58
C LEU A 258 -3.36 -26.22 0.26
N ASP A 259 -4.57 -25.83 -0.14
CA ASP A 259 -5.25 -26.32 -1.35
C ASP A 259 -6.06 -25.24 -2.10
N ASP A 260 -6.10 -24.00 -1.56
CA ASP A 260 -6.81 -22.87 -2.14
C ASP A 260 -5.92 -21.63 -2.36
N ARG A 261 -6.10 -20.97 -3.50
CA ARG A 261 -5.51 -19.64 -3.77
C ARG A 261 -6.61 -18.59 -3.59
N PHE A 262 -6.76 -18.07 -2.38
CA PHE A 262 -7.79 -17.07 -2.08
C PHE A 262 -7.25 -15.65 -2.06
N ASP A 263 -5.98 -15.48 -1.72
CA ASP A 263 -5.34 -14.16 -1.64
C ASP A 263 -4.60 -13.83 -2.93
N PHE A 264 -4.90 -12.66 -3.49
CA PHE A 264 -4.31 -12.18 -4.73
C PHE A 264 -3.85 -10.72 -4.60
N ILE A 265 -2.90 -10.34 -5.43
CA ILE A 265 -2.65 -8.97 -5.86
C ILE A 265 -2.76 -8.97 -7.38
N LEU A 266 -3.87 -8.48 -7.92
CA LEU A 266 -4.06 -8.30 -9.36
C LEU A 266 -3.73 -6.87 -9.73
N ALA A 267 -3.19 -6.65 -10.92
CA ALA A 267 -2.69 -5.37 -11.38
C ALA A 267 -3.40 -4.88 -12.66
N SER A 268 -3.56 -3.57 -12.80
CA SER A 268 -3.95 -2.94 -14.07
C SER A 268 -2.84 -3.06 -15.09
N ILE A 269 -3.17 -2.90 -16.37
CA ILE A 269 -2.19 -2.91 -17.46
C ILE A 269 -1.14 -1.81 -17.28
N ASP A 270 -1.51 -0.65 -16.75
CA ASP A 270 -0.59 0.46 -16.49
C ASP A 270 0.53 0.06 -15.52
N VAL A 271 0.21 -0.73 -14.50
CA VAL A 271 1.21 -1.27 -13.56
C VAL A 271 2.07 -2.34 -14.21
N LEU A 272 1.50 -3.21 -15.03
CA LEU A 272 2.27 -4.27 -15.68
C LEU A 272 3.24 -3.71 -16.72
N GLU A 273 2.83 -2.71 -17.48
CA GLU A 273 3.63 -2.11 -18.56
C GLU A 273 4.45 -0.89 -18.14
N GLY A 274 4.19 -0.32 -16.94
CA GLY A 274 4.90 0.85 -16.45
C GLY A 274 4.49 2.17 -17.10
N ASN A 275 3.25 2.28 -17.58
CA ASN A 275 2.79 3.41 -18.39
C ASN A 275 2.71 4.74 -17.60
N ASN A 276 2.55 4.67 -16.27
CA ASN A 276 2.33 5.83 -15.40
C ASN A 276 3.33 5.87 -14.22
N MET A 277 4.63 5.77 -14.49
CA MET A 277 5.72 5.86 -13.51
C MET A 277 5.73 4.76 -12.43
N VAL A 278 4.87 3.77 -12.52
CA VAL A 278 4.79 2.65 -11.57
C VAL A 278 4.75 1.36 -12.38
N GLN A 279 5.72 0.48 -12.16
CA GLN A 279 5.83 -0.78 -12.89
C GLN A 279 5.96 -1.97 -11.94
N TYR A 280 5.25 -3.04 -12.22
CA TYR A 280 5.48 -4.34 -11.57
C TYR A 280 6.91 -4.81 -11.82
N VAL A 281 7.59 -5.23 -10.76
CA VAL A 281 8.92 -5.86 -10.87
C VAL A 281 8.71 -7.33 -11.16
N GLU A 282 9.12 -7.76 -12.34
CA GLU A 282 8.98 -9.15 -12.79
C GLU A 282 9.59 -10.12 -11.76
N ASP A 283 8.98 -11.28 -11.59
CA ASP A 283 9.36 -12.33 -10.62
C ASP A 283 9.30 -11.92 -9.13
N SER A 284 8.77 -10.75 -8.80
CA SER A 284 8.66 -10.30 -7.41
C SER A 284 7.40 -10.81 -6.70
N TYR A 285 6.39 -11.28 -7.45
CA TYR A 285 5.17 -11.84 -6.86
C TYR A 285 5.45 -13.18 -6.19
N ARG A 286 5.04 -13.32 -4.93
CA ARG A 286 5.18 -14.57 -4.20
C ARG A 286 4.18 -14.71 -3.07
N THR A 287 3.87 -15.93 -2.69
CA THR A 287 3.20 -16.30 -1.45
C THR A 287 4.27 -16.63 -0.42
N MET A 288 4.33 -15.86 0.69
CA MET A 288 5.36 -16.05 1.73
C MET A 288 5.20 -17.40 2.42
N GLY A 289 6.27 -18.18 2.50
CA GLY A 289 6.27 -19.49 3.13
C GLY A 289 5.75 -20.63 2.24
N GLN A 290 5.31 -20.36 1.02
CA GLN A 290 4.84 -21.38 0.10
C GLN A 290 5.99 -22.03 -0.69
N ASP A 291 6.14 -23.36 -0.59
CA ASP A 291 7.19 -24.13 -1.27
C ASP A 291 6.65 -25.06 -2.38
N GLY A 292 5.34 -25.13 -2.55
CA GLY A 292 4.66 -26.03 -3.50
C GLY A 292 4.63 -27.51 -3.08
N LEU A 293 5.16 -27.86 -1.90
CA LEU A 293 5.28 -29.24 -1.43
C LEU A 293 4.25 -29.61 -0.34
N HIS A 294 3.49 -28.60 0.12
CA HIS A 294 2.51 -28.77 1.20
C HIS A 294 1.06 -28.82 0.71
N PHE A 295 0.84 -29.26 -0.53
CA PHE A 295 -0.52 -29.47 -1.04
C PHE A 295 -1.33 -30.41 -0.11
N ASN A 296 -2.53 -29.98 0.33
CA ASN A 296 -3.40 -30.67 1.30
C ASN A 296 -2.70 -30.99 2.64
N LYS A 297 -1.70 -30.21 3.02
CA LYS A 297 -0.94 -30.37 4.27
C LYS A 297 -0.93 -29.05 5.06
N ALA A 298 -0.64 -29.18 6.36
CA ALA A 298 -0.30 -28.00 7.11
C ALA A 298 1.07 -27.43 6.66
N LEU A 299 1.25 -26.13 6.81
CA LEU A 299 2.48 -25.43 6.44
C LEU A 299 3.74 -26.03 7.09
N THR A 300 3.58 -26.63 8.27
CA THR A 300 4.65 -27.20 9.10
C THR A 300 4.75 -28.73 9.03
N ASP A 301 3.94 -29.39 8.21
CA ASP A 301 4.02 -30.84 8.00
C ASP A 301 5.30 -31.24 7.22
N PRO A 302 5.75 -32.49 7.27
CA PRO A 302 6.81 -32.98 6.38
C PRO A 302 6.40 -32.92 4.89
N PRO A 303 7.36 -32.60 3.97
CA PRO A 303 8.78 -32.36 4.19
C PRO A 303 9.08 -31.03 4.87
N GLU A 304 10.32 -30.80 5.32
CA GLU A 304 10.75 -29.52 5.87
C GLU A 304 10.57 -28.39 4.84
N ASN A 305 9.92 -27.33 5.27
CA ASN A 305 9.75 -26.11 4.46
C ASN A 305 10.87 -25.12 4.78
N ALA A 306 11.77 -24.94 3.84
CA ALA A 306 12.95 -24.08 3.97
C ALA A 306 12.84 -22.74 3.18
N THR A 307 11.64 -22.36 2.72
CA THR A 307 11.44 -21.10 1.95
C THR A 307 11.63 -19.85 2.78
N VAL A 308 11.45 -19.95 4.10
CA VAL A 308 11.67 -18.90 5.10
C VAL A 308 12.37 -19.51 6.31
N PRO A 309 13.02 -18.69 7.18
CA PRO A 309 13.57 -19.16 8.45
C PRO A 309 12.52 -19.88 9.30
N PRO A 310 12.92 -20.85 10.15
CA PRO A 310 11.96 -21.64 10.94
C PRO A 310 11.07 -20.83 11.88
N ASP A 311 11.56 -19.75 12.45
CA ASP A 311 10.80 -18.84 13.29
C ASP A 311 9.76 -18.05 12.49
N VAL A 312 10.08 -17.65 11.25
CA VAL A 312 9.13 -17.02 10.32
C VAL A 312 8.05 -18.03 9.91
N LEU A 313 8.44 -19.28 9.59
CA LEU A 313 7.49 -20.35 9.24
C LEU A 313 6.49 -20.60 10.37
N MET A 314 6.97 -20.69 11.61
CA MET A 314 6.13 -20.86 12.79
C MET A 314 5.26 -19.62 13.04
N ALA A 315 5.77 -18.43 12.79
CA ALA A 315 4.99 -17.20 12.91
C ALA A 315 3.86 -17.15 11.88
N LEU A 316 4.11 -17.52 10.62
CA LEU A 316 3.08 -17.64 9.58
C LEU A 316 2.00 -18.64 9.98
N TYR A 317 2.42 -19.84 10.41
CA TYR A 317 1.51 -20.91 10.86
C TYR A 317 0.60 -20.46 12.01
N ASN A 318 1.15 -19.77 13.03
CA ASN A 318 0.39 -19.37 14.21
C ASN A 318 -0.39 -18.05 14.03
N ASN A 319 -0.03 -17.22 13.04
CA ASN A 319 -0.67 -15.92 12.85
C ASN A 319 -2.03 -16.04 12.14
N SER A 320 -2.12 -16.86 11.10
CA SER A 320 -3.32 -16.94 10.25
C SER A 320 -3.41 -18.29 9.54
N ASP A 321 -4.61 -18.66 9.12
CA ASP A 321 -4.83 -19.73 8.18
C ASP A 321 -4.55 -19.31 6.73
N HIS A 322 -4.24 -18.03 6.49
CA HIS A 322 -3.79 -17.51 5.21
C HIS A 322 -2.31 -17.15 5.21
N LEU A 323 -1.65 -17.36 4.09
CA LEU A 323 -0.28 -16.89 3.82
C LEU A 323 -0.31 -15.50 3.18
N PRO A 324 0.61 -14.59 3.57
CA PRO A 324 0.72 -13.28 2.92
C PRO A 324 1.16 -13.40 1.46
N VAL A 325 0.63 -12.52 0.62
CA VAL A 325 1.03 -12.35 -0.79
C VAL A 325 1.77 -11.03 -0.94
N LEU A 326 2.87 -11.04 -1.69
CA LEU A 326 3.75 -9.91 -1.90
C LEU A 326 4.06 -9.70 -3.38
N LEU A 327 4.32 -8.44 -3.72
CA LEU A 327 5.00 -8.05 -4.96
C LEU A 327 5.79 -6.75 -4.75
N SER A 328 6.61 -6.40 -5.72
CA SER A 328 7.35 -5.14 -5.75
C SER A 328 6.93 -4.28 -6.93
N LEU A 329 6.93 -2.97 -6.71
CA LEU A 329 6.69 -1.96 -7.73
C LEU A 329 7.94 -1.11 -7.89
N ALA A 330 8.44 -1.00 -9.09
CA ALA A 330 9.47 -0.05 -9.46
C ALA A 330 8.83 1.31 -9.73
N ILE A 331 9.44 2.36 -9.21
CA ILE A 331 8.94 3.74 -9.33
C ILE A 331 9.92 4.53 -10.20
N ASP A 332 9.42 5.04 -11.33
CA ASP A 332 10.18 5.89 -12.23
C ASP A 332 10.10 7.36 -11.81
N GLN A 333 10.63 7.63 -10.64
CA GLN A 333 10.78 8.97 -10.08
C GLN A 333 12.07 9.04 -9.26
N THR A 334 12.61 10.25 -9.11
CA THR A 334 13.78 10.48 -8.27
C THR A 334 13.49 10.04 -6.83
N PRO A 335 14.26 9.10 -6.25
CA PRO A 335 14.07 8.67 -4.88
C PRO A 335 14.28 9.84 -3.90
N VAL A 336 13.52 9.86 -2.83
CA VAL A 336 13.89 10.69 -1.67
C VAL A 336 15.12 10.03 -1.06
N GLU A 337 16.27 10.70 -1.12
CA GLU A 337 17.45 10.22 -0.43
C GLU A 337 17.10 9.98 1.05
N SER A 338 17.29 8.75 1.50
CA SER A 338 17.16 8.38 2.92
C SER A 338 18.31 9.07 3.66
N GLY A 339 18.06 10.28 4.13
CA GLY A 339 19.07 11.14 4.75
C GLY A 339 18.78 12.62 4.60
N ILE A 340 17.63 13.06 4.02
CA ILE A 340 17.15 14.39 4.30
C ILE A 340 16.81 14.38 5.79
N PRO A 341 17.62 15.01 6.66
CA PRO A 341 17.25 15.11 8.06
C PRO A 341 15.86 15.76 8.05
N GLU A 342 14.88 15.12 8.65
CA GLU A 342 13.77 15.87 9.20
C GLU A 342 14.44 16.86 10.14
N ILE A 343 14.66 18.10 9.65
CA ILE A 343 15.31 19.10 10.47
C ILE A 343 14.30 19.34 11.58
N ALA A 344 14.64 18.81 12.73
CA ALA A 344 13.89 18.99 13.97
C ALA A 344 13.69 20.49 14.31
N ASP A 345 14.28 21.38 13.54
CA ASP A 345 14.07 22.82 13.56
C ASP A 345 14.43 23.40 12.18
N ALA A 346 13.55 23.22 11.18
CA ALA A 346 13.66 23.98 9.94
C ALA A 346 13.55 25.45 10.34
N GLY A 347 14.66 26.12 10.57
CA GLY A 347 14.87 27.45 11.14
C GLY A 347 13.92 28.55 10.70
N PHE A 348 12.61 28.36 10.78
CA PHE A 348 11.60 29.36 10.51
C PHE A 348 10.50 29.39 11.58
N ILE A 349 9.98 30.57 11.81
CA ILE A 349 8.91 30.87 12.76
C ILE A 349 7.74 31.45 11.97
N PHE A 350 6.53 31.02 12.30
CA PHE A 350 5.29 31.55 11.72
C PHE A 350 4.34 32.03 12.81
N ASN A 351 3.51 33.02 12.48
CA ASN A 351 2.47 33.46 13.38
C ASN A 351 1.30 32.49 13.35
N ASN A 352 0.86 32.09 14.52
CA ASN A 352 -0.31 31.18 14.67
C ASN A 352 -0.91 31.42 16.07
N PRO A 353 -2.16 31.81 16.23
CA PRO A 353 -3.22 32.00 15.20
C PRO A 353 -2.97 33.13 14.21
N VAL A 354 -3.63 33.07 13.04
CA VAL A 354 -3.56 34.06 11.97
C VAL A 354 -4.90 34.79 11.78
N LYS A 355 -4.84 36.08 11.46
CA LYS A 355 -6.00 36.88 11.11
C LYS A 355 -6.05 37.15 9.60
N ASP A 356 -5.22 38.03 9.11
CA ASP A 356 -5.24 38.50 7.73
C ASP A 356 -4.06 38.00 6.90
N GLU A 357 -2.91 37.76 7.55
CA GLU A 357 -1.66 37.35 6.90
C GLU A 357 -0.94 36.26 7.69
N LEU A 358 -0.58 35.18 7.00
CA LEU A 358 0.39 34.20 7.48
C LEU A 358 1.80 34.74 7.22
N LYS A 359 2.55 35.02 8.28
CA LYS A 359 3.94 35.48 8.20
C LYS A 359 4.89 34.36 8.58
N ILE A 360 5.86 34.10 7.70
CA ILE A 360 6.89 33.08 7.89
C ILE A 360 8.25 33.75 7.90
N ARG A 361 8.99 33.65 9.00
CA ARG A 361 10.36 34.17 9.14
C ARG A 361 11.35 33.03 9.13
N PHE A 362 12.37 33.17 8.32
CA PHE A 362 13.51 32.22 8.31
C PHE A 362 14.54 32.67 9.36
N ARG A 363 15.06 31.72 10.14
CA ARG A 363 16.13 32.01 11.13
C ARG A 363 17.47 32.29 10.48
N ASN A 364 17.71 31.75 9.28
CA ASN A 364 18.90 32.04 8.50
C ASN A 364 18.59 33.09 7.41
N PRO A 365 19.08 34.31 7.53
CA PRO A 365 18.76 35.40 6.60
C PRO A 365 19.45 35.27 5.23
N ASN A 366 20.40 34.35 5.05
CA ASN A 366 21.18 34.20 3.82
C ASN A 366 20.63 33.15 2.86
N ILE A 367 19.35 32.80 3.01
CA ILE A 367 18.70 31.82 2.15
C ILE A 367 18.24 32.54 0.87
N ASN A 368 18.74 32.09 -0.28
CA ASN A 368 18.25 32.47 -1.60
C ASN A 368 17.76 31.21 -2.31
N THR A 369 16.66 30.63 -1.78
CA THR A 369 16.18 29.30 -2.17
C THR A 369 14.73 29.39 -2.66
N PRO A 370 14.39 28.78 -3.78
CA PRO A 370 13.00 28.67 -4.23
C PRO A 370 12.12 27.98 -3.18
N TYR A 371 10.91 28.50 -3.01
CA TYR A 371 9.91 27.87 -2.14
C TYR A 371 8.56 27.72 -2.84
N ILE A 372 7.79 26.75 -2.36
CA ILE A 372 6.35 26.60 -2.62
C ILE A 372 5.65 26.51 -1.28
N LEU A 373 4.62 27.32 -1.07
CA LEU A 373 3.73 27.22 0.07
C LEU A 373 2.32 26.89 -0.41
N ASN A 374 1.80 25.77 0.05
CA ASN A 374 0.44 25.35 -0.20
C ASN A 374 -0.39 25.40 1.09
N ILE A 375 -1.62 25.90 1.03
CA ILE A 375 -2.57 25.88 2.14
C ILE A 375 -3.79 25.07 1.72
N TYR A 376 -4.12 24.07 2.53
CA TYR A 376 -5.21 23.13 2.30
C TYR A 376 -6.30 23.28 3.37
N SER A 377 -7.53 22.99 2.99
CA SER A 377 -8.58 22.71 3.97
C SER A 377 -8.29 21.38 4.69
N LEU A 378 -8.96 21.11 5.82
CA LEU A 378 -8.85 19.83 6.52
C LEU A 378 -9.29 18.62 5.66
N HIS A 379 -10.03 18.86 4.57
CA HIS A 379 -10.47 17.84 3.63
C HIS A 379 -9.49 17.65 2.45
N GLY A 380 -8.26 18.25 2.55
CA GLY A 380 -7.22 18.10 1.53
C GLY A 380 -7.40 18.96 0.26
N LYS A 381 -8.43 19.84 0.21
CA LYS A 381 -8.62 20.74 -0.93
C LYS A 381 -7.58 21.86 -0.86
N LEU A 382 -6.78 22.02 -1.92
CA LEU A 382 -5.86 23.15 -2.09
C LEU A 382 -6.65 24.46 -2.19
N LEU A 383 -6.30 25.42 -1.35
CA LEU A 383 -6.97 26.73 -1.25
C LEU A 383 -6.06 27.88 -1.70
N ILE A 384 -4.78 27.79 -1.37
CA ILE A 384 -3.75 28.77 -1.73
C ILE A 384 -2.50 28.01 -2.16
N SER A 385 -1.87 28.44 -3.24
CA SER A 385 -0.54 28.00 -3.65
C SER A 385 0.27 29.23 -4.03
N GLU A 386 1.38 29.44 -3.32
CA GLU A 386 2.30 30.55 -3.52
C GLU A 386 3.71 30.00 -3.74
N ASN A 387 4.42 30.58 -4.68
CA ASN A 387 5.82 30.24 -4.95
C ASN A 387 6.68 31.48 -5.09
N GLY A 388 7.97 31.34 -4.86
CA GLY A 388 8.92 32.44 -4.95
C GLY A 388 10.31 32.02 -4.51
N VAL A 389 11.14 33.03 -4.26
CA VAL A 389 12.49 32.84 -3.74
C VAL A 389 12.57 33.48 -2.35
N ALA A 390 12.92 32.67 -1.35
CA ALA A 390 13.17 33.16 0.00
C ALA A 390 14.51 33.93 0.01
N ASN A 391 14.45 35.23 0.26
CA ASN A 391 15.59 36.15 0.20
C ASN A 391 15.95 36.71 1.58
N GLY A 392 15.64 35.99 2.65
CA GLY A 392 15.88 36.38 4.02
C GLY A 392 14.83 37.34 4.61
N GLN A 393 13.91 37.86 3.81
CA GLN A 393 12.78 38.62 4.29
C GLN A 393 11.61 37.68 4.70
N PRO A 394 10.77 38.10 5.67
CA PRO A 394 9.58 37.34 6.02
C PRO A 394 8.65 37.18 4.82
N LEU A 395 8.17 35.96 4.58
CA LEU A 395 7.09 35.74 3.64
C LEU A 395 5.78 36.19 4.27
N SER A 396 4.94 36.89 3.51
CA SER A 396 3.62 37.34 3.95
C SER A 396 2.57 36.89 2.94
N ILE A 397 1.72 35.95 3.37
CA ILE A 397 0.68 35.31 2.53
C ILE A 397 -0.68 35.80 3.01
N LYS A 398 -1.46 36.40 2.12
CA LYS A 398 -2.80 36.88 2.44
C LYS A 398 -3.77 35.71 2.61
N VAL A 399 -4.35 35.59 3.80
CA VAL A 399 -5.34 34.56 4.16
C VAL A 399 -6.69 35.18 4.61
N ASN A 400 -6.87 36.50 4.43
CA ASN A 400 -8.07 37.22 4.84
C ASN A 400 -9.37 36.71 4.16
N HIS A 401 -9.27 36.13 2.97
CA HIS A 401 -10.39 35.57 2.22
C HIS A 401 -10.78 34.14 2.70
N LEU A 402 -9.97 33.51 3.56
CA LEU A 402 -10.32 32.20 4.14
C LEU A 402 -11.25 32.39 5.34
N PRO A 403 -12.31 31.57 5.48
CA PRO A 403 -13.13 31.53 6.68
C PRO A 403 -12.33 31.25 7.96
N ALA A 404 -12.88 31.62 9.12
CA ALA A 404 -12.30 31.19 10.40
C ALA A 404 -12.36 29.65 10.48
N GLY A 405 -11.27 29.03 10.93
CA GLY A 405 -11.17 27.57 10.97
C GLY A 405 -9.73 27.07 11.04
N TYR A 406 -9.59 25.75 10.86
CA TYR A 406 -8.31 25.06 10.82
C TYR A 406 -7.90 24.75 9.39
N TYR A 407 -6.61 24.94 9.10
CA TYR A 407 -6.01 24.68 7.80
C TYR A 407 -4.69 23.95 7.98
N LEU A 408 -4.24 23.27 6.94
CA LEU A 408 -2.90 22.70 6.86
C LEU A 408 -2.09 23.52 5.85
N ALA A 409 -0.95 24.06 6.26
CA ALA A 409 0.01 24.67 5.35
C ALA A 409 1.22 23.76 5.18
N GLU A 410 1.70 23.63 3.95
CA GLU A 410 2.93 22.96 3.60
C GLU A 410 3.88 23.93 2.94
N LEU A 411 5.02 24.15 3.58
CA LEU A 411 6.12 24.93 3.02
C LEU A 411 7.15 23.95 2.46
N TYR A 412 7.44 24.12 1.20
CA TYR A 412 8.47 23.40 0.47
C TYR A 412 9.60 24.35 0.09
N MET A 413 10.82 24.01 0.45
CA MET A 413 12.03 24.77 0.14
C MET A 413 13.21 23.81 0.13
N HIS A 414 13.67 23.43 -1.07
CA HIS A 414 14.67 22.37 -1.22
C HIS A 414 15.90 22.63 -0.34
N PRO A 415 16.36 21.66 0.45
CA PRO A 415 15.85 20.28 0.59
C PRO A 415 14.74 20.12 1.69
N TYR A 416 14.14 21.19 2.15
CA TYR A 416 13.27 21.23 3.33
C TYR A 416 11.79 21.20 2.97
N ARG A 417 11.01 20.39 3.68
CA ARG A 417 9.55 20.41 3.67
C ARG A 417 9.04 20.44 5.10
N LYS A 418 8.05 21.30 5.39
CA LYS A 418 7.38 21.33 6.68
C LYS A 418 5.90 21.55 6.53
N SER A 419 5.12 20.68 7.18
CA SER A 419 3.68 20.86 7.36
C SER A 419 3.40 21.53 8.69
N MET A 420 2.43 22.45 8.71
CA MET A 420 2.03 23.19 9.91
C MET A 420 0.53 23.38 9.94
N LYS A 421 -0.07 23.21 11.13
CA LYS A 421 -1.48 23.53 11.36
C LYS A 421 -1.64 25.04 11.55
N ILE A 422 -2.57 25.65 10.81
CA ILE A 422 -2.92 27.07 10.91
C ILE A 422 -4.29 27.19 11.56
N ILE A 423 -4.40 28.09 12.52
CA ILE A 423 -5.65 28.50 13.16
C ILE A 423 -5.99 29.89 12.64
N LYS A 424 -7.04 30.01 11.82
CA LYS A 424 -7.57 31.27 11.28
C LYS A 424 -8.74 31.73 12.15
N TYR A 425 -8.73 32.96 12.59
CA TYR A 425 -9.80 33.61 13.38
C TYR A 425 -10.32 34.89 12.77
#